data_1788198be0f53bfba45f88489a3f27a5
#
_entry.id   1788198be0f53bfba45f88489a3f27a5
#
_cell.length_a   1.000
_cell.length_b   1.000
_cell.length_c   1.000
_cell.angle_alpha   90.00
_cell.angle_beta   90.00
_cell.angle_gamma   90.00
#
_symmetry.space_group_name_H-M   'P 1'
#
loop_
_entity.id
_entity.type
_entity.pdbx_description
1 polymer ?
#
loop_
_entity_poly.entity_id
_entity_poly.type
_entity_poly.pdbx_seq_one_letter_code
_entity_poly.pdbx_strand_id
1 'polypeptide(L)'
;VWAPEEENDVDGQNKLIERAIEEKPDAILISPSSFTESDQLLKKAKEQGIHISFIDSYTQEEVQDLTVATDNLEAGQILGRFAKDLVGADDQIAIVSHVKGVSTAVEREKGFRTGLGSRKDNIVDVVYCDSQYDKSYELTKELMKKYPDLKMIAGMNEYSSVGAARAVKAAKAENRIRVVGVD
;
A
#
# COMPACT_ATOMS: atom_id res chain seq x y z
N VAL A 1 -14.06 11.04 15.78
CA VAL A 1 -13.32 10.39 14.69
C VAL A 1 -14.33 10.03 13.60
N TRP A 2 -14.00 10.36 12.37
CA TRP A 2 -14.80 10.03 11.20
C TRP A 2 -13.96 9.16 10.25
N ALA A 3 -14.59 8.21 9.58
CA ALA A 3 -13.96 7.38 8.57
C ALA A 3 -14.99 6.99 7.50
N PRO A 4 -14.57 6.79 6.25
CA PRO A 4 -15.39 6.11 5.25
C PRO A 4 -15.59 4.63 5.64
N GLU A 5 -16.50 3.93 4.97
CA GLU A 5 -16.75 2.50 5.25
C GLU A 5 -15.58 1.61 4.82
N GLU A 6 -14.92 1.98 3.74
CA GLU A 6 -13.80 1.23 3.15
C GLU A 6 -12.56 2.13 3.03
N GLU A 7 -11.36 1.55 3.18
CA GLU A 7 -10.09 2.29 3.09
C GLU A 7 -9.86 2.92 1.70
N ASN A 8 -10.39 2.30 0.65
CA ASN A 8 -10.30 2.77 -0.73
C ASN A 8 -11.42 3.75 -1.14
N ASP A 9 -12.33 4.13 -0.24
CA ASP A 9 -13.40 5.12 -0.51
C ASP A 9 -12.87 6.56 -0.37
N VAL A 10 -12.09 6.99 -1.37
CA VAL A 10 -11.50 8.34 -1.42
C VAL A 10 -12.58 9.42 -1.49
N ASP A 11 -13.64 9.20 -2.26
CA ASP A 11 -14.75 10.15 -2.37
C ASP A 11 -15.49 10.33 -1.03
N GLY A 12 -15.70 9.23 -0.30
CA GLY A 12 -16.27 9.26 1.05
C GLY A 12 -15.38 10.04 2.01
N GLN A 13 -14.06 9.81 1.99
CA GLN A 13 -13.12 10.56 2.81
C GLN A 13 -13.11 12.05 2.44
N ASN A 14 -13.12 12.41 1.15
CA ASN A 14 -13.14 13.79 0.69
C ASN A 14 -14.38 14.55 1.19
N LYS A 15 -15.56 13.91 1.20
CA LYS A 15 -16.78 14.49 1.79
C LYS A 15 -16.64 14.73 3.30
N LEU A 16 -15.94 13.84 4.01
CA LEU A 16 -15.65 14.04 5.45
C LEU A 16 -14.67 15.19 5.67
N ILE A 17 -13.68 15.38 4.79
CA ILE A 17 -12.78 16.54 4.83
C ILE A 17 -13.55 17.83 4.58
N GLU A 18 -14.42 17.89 3.56
CA GLU A 18 -15.28 19.05 3.28
C GLU A 18 -16.13 19.41 4.49
N ARG A 19 -16.79 18.43 5.10
CA ARG A 19 -17.56 18.63 6.33
C ARG A 19 -16.69 19.13 7.47
N ALA A 20 -15.49 18.60 7.66
CA ALA A 20 -14.56 19.08 8.69
C ALA A 20 -14.19 20.55 8.47
N ILE A 21 -13.94 20.97 7.22
CA ILE A 21 -13.63 22.34 6.86
C ILE A 21 -14.82 23.28 7.22
N GLU A 22 -16.06 22.84 6.98
CA GLU A 22 -17.28 23.61 7.31
C GLU A 22 -17.44 23.80 8.83
N GLU A 23 -17.04 22.81 9.64
CA GLU A 23 -17.07 22.87 11.11
C GLU A 23 -15.97 23.77 11.70
N LYS A 24 -14.98 24.19 10.89
CA LYS A 24 -13.88 25.09 11.25
C LYS A 24 -13.13 24.68 12.53
N PRO A 25 -12.60 23.47 12.61
CA PRO A 25 -11.81 23.06 13.77
C PRO A 25 -10.46 23.81 13.79
N ASP A 26 -9.79 23.82 14.94
CA ASP A 26 -8.43 24.35 15.03
C ASP A 26 -7.42 23.47 14.27
N ALA A 27 -7.66 22.17 14.21
CA ALA A 27 -6.78 21.21 13.53
C ALA A 27 -7.53 19.99 12.97
N ILE A 28 -6.98 19.41 11.90
CA ILE A 28 -7.39 18.13 11.31
C ILE A 28 -6.20 17.18 11.40
N LEU A 29 -6.39 16.04 12.11
CA LEU A 29 -5.47 14.91 12.08
C LEU A 29 -6.06 13.86 11.14
N ILE A 30 -5.34 13.50 10.08
CA ILE A 30 -5.86 12.65 9.01
C ILE A 30 -4.82 11.64 8.52
N SER A 31 -5.32 10.45 8.13
CA SER A 31 -4.62 9.46 7.31
C SER A 31 -5.26 9.49 5.90
N PRO A 32 -4.69 10.19 4.91
CA PRO A 32 -5.28 10.28 3.58
C PRO A 32 -5.37 8.95 2.86
N SER A 33 -6.55 8.63 2.29
CA SER A 33 -6.78 7.44 1.49
C SER A 33 -6.23 7.52 0.06
N SER A 34 -5.74 8.69 -0.37
CA SER A 34 -5.10 8.91 -1.67
C SER A 34 -3.87 9.81 -1.53
N PHE A 35 -2.85 9.51 -2.35
CA PHE A 35 -1.63 10.33 -2.40
C PHE A 35 -1.83 11.70 -3.05
N THR A 36 -2.89 11.87 -3.86
CA THR A 36 -3.09 13.10 -4.67
C THR A 36 -4.50 13.69 -4.62
N GLU A 37 -5.54 12.86 -4.41
CA GLU A 37 -6.92 13.30 -4.66
C GLU A 37 -7.48 14.22 -3.57
N SER A 38 -6.89 14.23 -2.37
CA SER A 38 -7.30 15.11 -1.27
C SER A 38 -6.49 16.40 -1.17
N ASP A 39 -5.44 16.58 -2.00
CA ASP A 39 -4.50 17.73 -1.92
C ASP A 39 -5.22 19.08 -1.93
N GLN A 40 -6.15 19.29 -2.88
CA GLN A 40 -6.84 20.57 -3.03
C GLN A 40 -7.75 20.90 -1.84
N LEU A 41 -8.40 19.90 -1.26
CA LEU A 41 -9.24 20.08 -0.08
C LEU A 41 -8.41 20.42 1.16
N LEU A 42 -7.31 19.71 1.36
CA LEU A 42 -6.40 19.94 2.48
C LEU A 42 -5.71 21.31 2.36
N LYS A 43 -5.34 21.73 1.15
CA LYS A 43 -4.84 23.07 0.88
C LYS A 43 -5.86 24.14 1.23
N LYS A 44 -7.13 23.95 0.82
CA LYS A 44 -8.24 24.86 1.19
C LYS A 44 -8.42 24.93 2.71
N ALA A 45 -8.32 23.81 3.43
CA ALA A 45 -8.37 23.80 4.89
C ALA A 45 -7.24 24.65 5.50
N LYS A 46 -6.01 24.47 5.00
CA LYS A 46 -4.83 25.24 5.42
C LYS A 46 -4.99 26.74 5.18
N GLU A 47 -5.52 27.13 4.02
CA GLU A 47 -5.80 28.55 3.67
C GLU A 47 -6.84 29.20 4.59
N GLN A 48 -7.70 28.40 5.22
CA GLN A 48 -8.67 28.85 6.23
C GLN A 48 -8.09 28.89 7.65
N GLY A 49 -6.81 28.59 7.82
CA GLY A 49 -6.11 28.63 9.11
C GLY A 49 -6.25 27.34 9.92
N ILE A 50 -6.75 26.25 9.33
CA ILE A 50 -6.85 24.94 9.99
C ILE A 50 -5.48 24.27 9.94
N HIS A 51 -4.97 23.84 11.09
CA HIS A 51 -3.73 23.05 11.17
C HIS A 51 -3.95 21.63 10.64
N ILE A 52 -3.03 21.16 9.80
CA ILE A 52 -3.09 19.81 9.22
C ILE A 52 -1.96 18.96 9.77
N SER A 53 -2.30 17.76 10.27
CA SER A 53 -1.32 16.76 10.68
C SER A 53 -1.64 15.43 10.00
N PHE A 54 -0.62 14.81 9.40
CA PHE A 54 -0.73 13.48 8.82
C PHE A 54 -0.30 12.41 9.80
N ILE A 55 -1.02 11.30 9.81
CA ILE A 55 -0.67 10.08 10.54
C ILE A 55 -0.73 8.89 9.58
N ASP A 56 0.27 8.01 9.64
CA ASP A 56 0.40 6.79 8.83
C ASP A 56 0.61 7.07 7.33
N SER A 57 -0.35 7.67 6.64
CA SER A 57 -0.27 8.06 5.23
C SER A 57 -0.28 9.59 5.06
N TYR A 58 0.07 10.07 3.88
CA TYR A 58 0.17 11.50 3.56
C TYR A 58 -0.09 11.75 2.08
N THR A 59 -0.26 13.02 1.69
CA THR A 59 -0.47 13.43 0.31
C THR A 59 0.81 13.94 -0.35
N GLN A 60 0.79 14.11 -1.66
CA GLN A 60 1.93 14.56 -2.44
C GLN A 60 2.28 16.04 -2.14
N GLU A 61 1.26 16.89 -1.96
CA GLU A 61 1.44 18.29 -1.61
C GLU A 61 1.81 18.43 -0.12
N GLU A 62 2.81 19.24 0.16
CA GLU A 62 3.28 19.53 1.52
C GLU A 62 2.40 20.58 2.21
N VAL A 63 1.18 20.21 2.59
CA VAL A 63 0.22 21.10 3.26
C VAL A 63 0.22 20.98 4.78
N GLN A 64 0.81 19.93 5.32
CA GLN A 64 0.80 19.60 6.74
C GLN A 64 1.79 20.43 7.56
N ASP A 65 1.49 20.52 8.87
CA ASP A 65 2.41 21.06 9.88
C ASP A 65 3.27 19.96 10.50
N LEU A 66 2.75 18.71 10.52
CA LEU A 66 3.41 17.54 11.10
C LEU A 66 3.02 16.28 10.32
N THR A 67 3.96 15.37 10.18
CA THR A 67 3.71 13.98 9.72
C THR A 67 4.31 13.00 10.71
N VAL A 68 3.52 11.98 11.08
CA VAL A 68 3.97 10.84 11.87
C VAL A 68 3.66 9.58 11.07
N ALA A 69 4.65 8.99 10.44
CA ALA A 69 4.50 7.84 9.57
C ALA A 69 5.75 6.95 9.61
N THR A 70 5.60 5.71 9.16
CA THR A 70 6.71 4.84 8.82
C THR A 70 7.44 5.40 7.60
N ASP A 71 8.77 5.26 7.54
CA ASP A 71 9.52 5.44 6.29
C ASP A 71 9.20 4.25 5.36
N ASN A 72 8.10 4.39 4.61
CA ASN A 72 7.58 3.34 3.75
C ASN A 72 8.50 3.02 2.57
N LEU A 73 9.28 4.01 2.11
CA LEU A 73 10.26 3.80 1.07
C LEU A 73 11.39 2.90 1.57
N GLU A 74 11.94 3.18 2.77
CA GLU A 74 13.00 2.36 3.36
C GLU A 74 12.48 0.98 3.77
N ALA A 75 11.26 0.89 4.33
CA ALA A 75 10.62 -0.39 4.65
C ALA A 75 10.50 -1.29 3.41
N GLY A 76 10.04 -0.72 2.29
CA GLY A 76 10.01 -1.41 1.01
C GLY A 76 11.40 -1.81 0.51
N GLN A 77 12.42 -0.95 0.66
CA GLN A 77 13.80 -1.27 0.26
C GLN A 77 14.38 -2.43 1.08
N ILE A 78 14.13 -2.45 2.38
CA ILE A 78 14.55 -3.55 3.27
C ILE A 78 13.94 -4.86 2.79
N LEU A 79 12.62 -4.87 2.55
CA LEU A 79 11.93 -6.05 2.02
C LEU A 79 12.50 -6.49 0.67
N GLY A 80 12.77 -5.53 -0.23
CA GLY A 80 13.32 -5.82 -1.55
C GLY A 80 14.74 -6.41 -1.50
N ARG A 81 15.61 -5.89 -0.63
CA ARG A 81 16.95 -6.45 -0.39
C ARG A 81 16.87 -7.87 0.14
N PHE A 82 15.99 -8.11 1.12
CA PHE A 82 15.75 -9.46 1.65
C PHE A 82 15.20 -10.42 0.59
N ALA A 83 14.20 -9.98 -0.18
CA ALA A 83 13.59 -10.77 -1.25
C ALA A 83 14.59 -11.15 -2.34
N LYS A 84 15.50 -10.24 -2.69
CA LYS A 84 16.56 -10.45 -3.69
C LYS A 84 17.42 -11.67 -3.39
N ASP A 85 17.71 -11.93 -2.12
CA ASP A 85 18.54 -13.06 -1.69
C ASP A 85 17.79 -14.40 -1.70
N LEU A 86 16.45 -14.35 -1.82
CA LEU A 86 15.58 -15.52 -1.80
C LEU A 86 15.16 -16.00 -3.19
N VAL A 87 15.42 -15.23 -4.26
CA VAL A 87 15.01 -15.56 -5.64
C VAL A 87 16.18 -15.62 -6.59
N GLY A 88 16.08 -16.50 -7.57
CA GLY A 88 17.03 -16.63 -8.68
C GLY A 88 17.00 -15.42 -9.64
N ALA A 89 17.91 -15.42 -10.61
CA ALA A 89 18.02 -14.31 -11.56
C ALA A 89 16.78 -14.16 -12.46
N ASP A 90 16.14 -15.30 -12.80
CA ASP A 90 15.01 -15.36 -13.74
C ASP A 90 13.68 -15.71 -13.06
N ASP A 91 13.66 -15.76 -11.71
CA ASP A 91 12.47 -16.15 -10.95
C ASP A 91 11.40 -15.05 -11.02
N GLN A 92 10.18 -15.44 -11.39
CA GLN A 92 9.04 -14.52 -11.47
C GLN A 92 8.56 -14.10 -10.07
N ILE A 93 8.28 -12.80 -9.92
CA ILE A 93 7.81 -12.17 -8.69
C ILE A 93 6.47 -11.50 -8.98
N ALA A 94 5.49 -11.64 -8.09
CA ALA A 94 4.28 -10.83 -8.12
C ALA A 94 4.17 -9.98 -6.85
N ILE A 95 3.51 -8.84 -6.96
CA ILE A 95 3.19 -7.96 -5.83
C ILE A 95 1.69 -8.01 -5.58
N VAL A 96 1.31 -8.25 -4.33
CA VAL A 96 -0.05 -7.99 -3.83
C VAL A 96 0.05 -6.77 -2.92
N SER A 97 -0.46 -5.64 -3.40
CA SER A 97 -0.50 -4.39 -2.64
C SER A 97 -1.88 -4.17 -2.02
N HIS A 98 -2.01 -3.13 -1.20
CA HIS A 98 -3.27 -2.86 -0.50
C HIS A 98 -4.16 -1.91 -1.31
N VAL A 99 -4.16 -0.62 -1.03
CA VAL A 99 -5.01 0.36 -1.74
C VAL A 99 -4.18 1.07 -2.81
N LYS A 100 -4.69 1.05 -4.04
CA LYS A 100 -4.01 1.70 -5.16
C LYS A 100 -3.98 3.22 -4.95
N GLY A 101 -2.78 3.80 -4.98
CA GLY A 101 -2.59 5.25 -4.94
C GLY A 101 -2.54 5.86 -3.55
N VAL A 102 -2.60 5.08 -2.46
CA VAL A 102 -2.24 5.57 -1.13
C VAL A 102 -0.71 5.66 -0.98
N SER A 103 -0.20 6.64 -0.22
CA SER A 103 1.25 6.88 -0.09
C SER A 103 2.02 5.64 0.37
N THR A 104 1.50 4.93 1.36
CA THR A 104 2.10 3.70 1.92
C THR A 104 2.28 2.62 0.85
N ALA A 105 1.28 2.39 -0.02
CA ALA A 105 1.37 1.43 -1.11
C ALA A 105 2.37 1.86 -2.18
N VAL A 106 2.31 3.13 -2.60
CA VAL A 106 3.19 3.70 -3.62
C VAL A 106 4.65 3.60 -3.20
N GLU A 107 4.95 3.97 -1.95
CA GLU A 107 6.33 4.00 -1.46
C GLU A 107 6.88 2.62 -1.14
N ARG A 108 6.09 1.74 -0.50
CA ARG A 108 6.53 0.35 -0.25
C ARG A 108 6.82 -0.37 -1.57
N GLU A 109 5.98 -0.22 -2.60
CA GLU A 109 6.24 -0.80 -3.92
C GLU A 109 7.50 -0.20 -4.56
N LYS A 110 7.66 1.14 -4.55
CA LYS A 110 8.85 1.82 -5.07
C LYS A 110 10.13 1.38 -4.34
N GLY A 111 10.06 1.29 -3.02
CA GLY A 111 11.15 0.80 -2.19
C GLY A 111 11.50 -0.65 -2.52
N PHE A 112 10.50 -1.52 -2.61
CA PHE A 112 10.68 -2.93 -2.95
C PHE A 112 11.40 -3.12 -4.29
N ARG A 113 10.96 -2.40 -5.32
CA ARG A 113 11.63 -2.41 -6.64
C ARG A 113 13.08 -1.92 -6.55
N THR A 114 13.33 -0.89 -5.75
CA THR A 114 14.68 -0.36 -5.52
C THR A 114 15.58 -1.41 -4.82
N GLY A 115 15.05 -2.05 -3.77
CA GLY A 115 15.77 -3.09 -3.03
C GLY A 115 16.09 -4.34 -3.85
N LEU A 116 15.18 -4.74 -4.76
CA LEU A 116 15.41 -5.84 -5.71
C LEU A 116 16.56 -5.54 -6.69
N GLY A 117 16.84 -4.27 -6.96
CA GLY A 117 17.86 -3.87 -7.93
C GLY A 117 17.56 -4.39 -9.34
N SER A 118 18.49 -5.13 -9.97
CA SER A 118 18.28 -5.68 -11.31
C SER A 118 17.11 -6.69 -11.40
N ARG A 119 16.71 -7.31 -10.28
CA ARG A 119 15.60 -8.27 -10.28
C ARG A 119 14.21 -7.63 -10.26
N LYS A 120 14.12 -6.28 -10.22
CA LYS A 120 12.84 -5.56 -10.35
C LYS A 120 12.12 -5.86 -11.67
N ASP A 121 12.87 -6.22 -12.72
CA ASP A 121 12.34 -6.53 -14.03
C ASP A 121 11.67 -7.93 -14.09
N ASN A 122 11.88 -8.74 -13.04
CA ASN A 122 11.23 -10.03 -12.85
C ASN A 122 9.81 -9.90 -12.23
N ILE A 123 9.38 -8.69 -11.90
CA ILE A 123 8.01 -8.46 -11.41
C ILE A 123 7.05 -8.56 -12.58
N VAL A 124 6.30 -9.67 -12.60
CA VAL A 124 5.38 -10.00 -13.70
C VAL A 124 3.99 -9.38 -13.54
N ASP A 125 3.59 -9.03 -12.31
CA ASP A 125 2.28 -8.42 -12.05
C ASP A 125 2.24 -7.67 -10.71
N VAL A 126 1.33 -6.70 -10.62
CA VAL A 126 0.97 -5.99 -9.39
C VAL A 126 -0.55 -5.92 -9.29
N VAL A 127 -1.10 -6.42 -8.19
CA VAL A 127 -2.55 -6.42 -7.93
C VAL A 127 -2.84 -5.75 -6.59
N TYR A 128 -4.08 -5.24 -6.42
CA TYR A 128 -4.48 -4.48 -5.24
C TYR A 128 -5.67 -5.12 -4.54
N CYS A 129 -5.50 -5.43 -3.26
CA CYS A 129 -6.50 -6.17 -2.49
C CYS A 129 -7.42 -5.29 -1.63
N ASP A 130 -7.29 -3.94 -1.72
CA ASP A 130 -8.11 -2.96 -0.97
C ASP A 130 -8.16 -3.24 0.55
N SER A 131 -7.02 -3.66 1.12
CA SER A 131 -6.88 -4.07 2.53
C SER A 131 -7.89 -5.13 2.97
N GLN A 132 -8.18 -6.10 2.08
CA GLN A 132 -9.12 -7.20 2.34
C GLN A 132 -8.40 -8.56 2.22
N TYR A 133 -8.44 -9.36 3.29
CA TYR A 133 -7.82 -10.70 3.32
C TYR A 133 -8.35 -11.64 2.23
N ASP A 134 -9.67 -11.69 2.04
CA ASP A 134 -10.30 -12.60 1.09
C ASP A 134 -10.00 -12.17 -0.35
N LYS A 135 -9.97 -10.87 -0.64
CA LYS A 135 -9.59 -10.35 -1.94
C LYS A 135 -8.12 -10.67 -2.25
N SER A 136 -7.22 -10.49 -1.28
CA SER A 136 -5.82 -10.90 -1.42
C SER A 136 -5.68 -12.39 -1.72
N TYR A 137 -6.46 -13.22 -1.01
CA TYR A 137 -6.49 -14.67 -1.23
C TYR A 137 -6.92 -15.02 -2.66
N GLU A 138 -8.02 -14.47 -3.17
CA GLU A 138 -8.49 -14.77 -4.51
C GLU A 138 -7.54 -14.23 -5.60
N LEU A 139 -7.06 -13.00 -5.47
CA LEU A 139 -6.06 -12.44 -6.40
C LEU A 139 -4.78 -13.29 -6.46
N THR A 140 -4.34 -13.80 -5.32
CA THR A 140 -3.17 -14.70 -5.26
C THR A 140 -3.42 -16.01 -6.01
N LYS A 141 -4.61 -16.59 -5.91
CA LYS A 141 -4.97 -17.78 -6.69
C LYS A 141 -4.93 -17.50 -8.20
N GLU A 142 -5.44 -16.33 -8.61
CA GLU A 142 -5.39 -15.90 -10.01
C GLU A 142 -3.95 -15.71 -10.50
N LEU A 143 -3.09 -15.09 -9.70
CA LEU A 143 -1.66 -14.93 -10.00
C LEU A 143 -0.96 -16.29 -10.18
N MET A 144 -1.20 -17.23 -9.27
CA MET A 144 -0.62 -18.58 -9.36
C MET A 144 -1.08 -19.34 -10.61
N LYS A 145 -2.32 -19.11 -11.06
CA LYS A 145 -2.88 -19.70 -12.29
C LYS A 145 -2.31 -19.03 -13.53
N LYS A 146 -2.19 -17.71 -13.52
CA LYS A 146 -1.70 -16.89 -14.65
C LYS A 146 -0.20 -17.06 -14.88
N TYR A 147 0.56 -17.26 -13.80
CA TYR A 147 2.01 -17.37 -13.80
C TYR A 147 2.46 -18.70 -13.16
N PRO A 148 2.46 -19.82 -13.92
CA PRO A 148 2.83 -21.15 -13.39
C PRO A 148 4.25 -21.20 -12.80
N ASP A 149 5.17 -20.37 -13.31
CA ASP A 149 6.56 -20.27 -12.89
C ASP A 149 6.80 -19.26 -11.76
N LEU A 150 5.74 -18.72 -11.17
CA LEU A 150 5.84 -17.77 -10.05
C LEU A 150 6.60 -18.40 -8.87
N LYS A 151 7.60 -17.67 -8.37
CA LYS A 151 8.46 -18.12 -7.26
C LYS A 151 8.28 -17.31 -5.99
N MET A 152 7.80 -16.05 -6.12
CA MET A 152 7.61 -15.18 -4.98
C MET A 152 6.37 -14.32 -5.13
N ILE A 153 5.71 -14.08 -4.00
CA ILE A 153 4.68 -13.07 -3.84
C ILE A 153 5.12 -12.14 -2.71
N ALA A 154 5.14 -10.83 -2.99
CA ALA A 154 5.43 -9.79 -2.02
C ALA A 154 4.15 -9.07 -1.62
N GLY A 155 3.79 -9.14 -0.33
CA GLY A 155 2.68 -8.41 0.25
C GLY A 155 3.13 -7.06 0.79
N MET A 156 2.37 -5.99 0.54
CA MET A 156 2.75 -4.62 0.93
C MET A 156 2.07 -4.12 2.19
N ASN A 157 1.25 -4.95 2.85
CA ASN A 157 0.73 -4.77 4.20
C ASN A 157 0.28 -6.12 4.79
N GLU A 158 -0.26 -6.11 6.02
CA GLU A 158 -0.77 -7.33 6.68
C GLU A 158 -1.81 -8.06 5.81
N TYR A 159 -2.84 -7.36 5.33
CA TYR A 159 -3.94 -7.97 4.57
C TYR A 159 -3.45 -8.68 3.31
N SER A 160 -2.57 -8.03 2.57
CA SER A 160 -1.98 -8.57 1.35
C SER A 160 -1.08 -9.77 1.65
N SER A 161 -0.25 -9.68 2.68
CA SER A 161 0.69 -10.74 3.08
C SER A 161 -0.01 -11.99 3.60
N VAL A 162 -0.97 -11.81 4.52
CA VAL A 162 -1.70 -12.92 5.13
C VAL A 162 -2.63 -13.61 4.12
N GLY A 163 -3.36 -12.83 3.31
CA GLY A 163 -4.22 -13.38 2.25
C GLY A 163 -3.41 -14.20 1.24
N ALA A 164 -2.27 -13.67 0.79
CA ALA A 164 -1.36 -14.38 -0.11
C ALA A 164 -0.81 -15.68 0.52
N ALA A 165 -0.35 -15.62 1.77
CA ALA A 165 0.16 -16.80 2.46
C ALA A 165 -0.91 -17.90 2.62
N ARG A 166 -2.16 -17.53 2.94
CA ARG A 166 -3.30 -18.46 3.01
C ARG A 166 -3.57 -19.14 1.67
N ALA A 167 -3.52 -18.38 0.56
CA ALA A 167 -3.74 -18.94 -0.78
C ALA A 167 -2.63 -19.90 -1.21
N VAL A 168 -1.37 -19.56 -0.98
CA VAL A 168 -0.22 -20.42 -1.27
C VAL A 168 -0.30 -21.72 -0.46
N LYS A 169 -0.65 -21.62 0.83
CA LYS A 169 -0.84 -22.79 1.71
C LYS A 169 -2.00 -23.67 1.25
N ALA A 170 -3.15 -23.08 0.91
CA ALA A 170 -4.31 -23.84 0.41
C ALA A 170 -4.00 -24.59 -0.90
N ALA A 171 -3.15 -24.02 -1.75
CA ALA A 171 -2.67 -24.65 -2.98
C ALA A 171 -1.54 -25.67 -2.76
N LYS A 172 -1.07 -25.86 -1.51
CA LYS A 172 0.09 -26.70 -1.15
C LYS A 172 1.36 -26.33 -1.97
N ALA A 173 1.54 -25.01 -2.18
CA ALA A 173 2.60 -24.47 -3.03
C ALA A 173 3.78 -23.88 -2.24
N GLU A 174 3.85 -24.05 -0.91
CA GLU A 174 4.84 -23.43 -0.01
C GLU A 174 6.29 -23.84 -0.34
N ASN A 175 6.46 -25.02 -0.92
CA ASN A 175 7.79 -25.48 -1.39
C ASN A 175 8.20 -24.83 -2.72
N ARG A 176 7.29 -24.18 -3.43
CA ARG A 176 7.51 -23.59 -4.76
C ARG A 176 7.45 -22.06 -4.74
N ILE A 177 6.54 -21.49 -3.96
CA ILE A 177 6.28 -20.04 -3.91
C ILE A 177 6.57 -19.53 -2.50
N ARG A 178 7.47 -18.56 -2.40
CA ARG A 178 7.75 -17.84 -1.16
C ARG A 178 6.80 -16.65 -1.03
N VAL A 179 6.31 -16.41 0.17
CA VAL A 179 5.58 -15.18 0.49
C VAL A 179 6.44 -14.36 1.43
N VAL A 180 6.69 -13.11 1.07
CA VAL A 180 7.37 -12.12 1.90
C VAL A 180 6.43 -10.93 2.09
N GLY A 181 6.56 -10.21 3.19
CA GLY A 181 5.68 -9.07 3.46
C GLY A 181 6.30 -8.04 4.38
N VAL A 182 5.72 -6.86 4.34
CA VAL A 182 5.98 -5.72 5.20
C VAL A 182 4.66 -5.22 5.78
N ASP A 183 4.69 -4.76 7.01
CA ASP A 183 3.59 -4.08 7.66
C ASP A 183 4.10 -2.91 8.49
#